data_ebf783b2fd4534d42513922a40a4c9d8
#
_entry.id   ebf783b2fd4534d42513922a40a4c9d8
#
_cell.length_a   1.000
_cell.length_b   1.000
_cell.length_c   1.000
_cell.angle_alpha   90.00
_cell.angle_beta   90.00
_cell.angle_gamma   90.00
#
_symmetry.space_group_name_H-M   'P 1'
#
loop_
_entity.id
_entity.type
_entity.pdbx_description
1 polymer ?
#
loop_
_entity_poly.entity_id
_entity_poly.type
_entity_poly.pdbx_seq_one_letter_code
_entity_poly.pdbx_strand_id
1 'polypeptide(L)'
;TYTAQNERNRRGGEAGRIPAGYRYIGDKCFLNNGKVHEVVLPQECRIIGKQAFEGCQFQKAVDFPEGLLEIKKRAFAENHRLRKVVFPESLERLGAQAYQECNTLRIVKFPNNSRCMVISEAVFDSCVNLTTVRLPFRTQVIERRAFYRCKELREINLPVTVREIGEEAFYFCAMEKLELPPNLKVIGESAFFRCKHLREVYIPESVKKIGRWAFHGCSRLERLEILHDPDEIGPWIINKSCTLVCRKGSKVDHYAKEYGFKCEYVEEMMERKEG
;
A
#
# COMPACT_ATOMS: atom_id res chain seq x y z
N THR A 1 20.68 -22.97 2.73
CA THR A 1 19.56 -22.47 3.56
C THR A 1 19.98 -22.45 5.01
N TYR A 2 19.77 -21.32 5.70
CA TYR A 2 19.86 -21.20 7.15
C TYR A 2 18.51 -21.52 7.77
N THR A 3 18.45 -22.42 8.73
CA THR A 3 17.18 -22.94 9.29
C THR A 3 17.11 -22.76 10.81
N ALA A 4 15.94 -22.94 11.38
CA ALA A 4 15.75 -22.96 12.84
C ALA A 4 16.63 -24.00 13.54
N GLN A 5 16.96 -25.12 12.88
CA GLN A 5 17.87 -26.12 13.40
C GLN A 5 19.32 -25.60 13.46
N ASN A 6 19.76 -24.86 12.44
CA ASN A 6 21.08 -24.21 12.45
C ASN A 6 21.18 -23.22 13.61
N GLU A 7 20.13 -22.40 13.85
CA GLU A 7 20.09 -21.46 14.96
C GLU A 7 20.14 -22.17 16.32
N ARG A 8 19.36 -23.24 16.51
CA ARG A 8 19.36 -24.02 17.77
C ARG A 8 20.68 -24.70 18.05
N ASN A 9 21.37 -25.18 17.03
CA ASN A 9 22.67 -25.90 17.17
C ASN A 9 23.85 -24.95 17.35
N ARG A 10 23.63 -23.64 17.22
CA ARG A 10 24.68 -22.64 17.31
C ARG A 10 25.17 -22.50 18.76
N ARG A 11 26.42 -22.85 18.99
CA ARG A 11 27.09 -22.70 20.31
C ARG A 11 27.67 -21.28 20.41
N GLY A 12 27.00 -20.43 21.18
CA GLY A 12 27.42 -19.03 21.41
C GLY A 12 27.07 -18.04 20.28
N GLY A 13 27.04 -16.77 20.60
CA GLY A 13 26.74 -15.66 19.71
C GLY A 13 25.30 -15.12 19.88
N GLU A 14 25.09 -13.88 19.38
CA GLU A 14 23.81 -13.19 19.47
C GLU A 14 22.77 -13.83 18.55
N ALA A 15 21.55 -14.01 19.04
CA ALA A 15 20.43 -14.47 18.23
C ALA A 15 20.19 -13.50 17.06
N GLY A 16 20.05 -14.06 15.84
CA GLY A 16 19.82 -13.25 14.63
C GLY A 16 21.08 -12.91 13.82
N ARG A 17 22.29 -13.20 14.29
CA ARG A 17 23.51 -13.04 13.49
C ARG A 17 23.73 -14.29 12.63
N ILE A 18 23.40 -14.20 11.34
CA ILE A 18 23.47 -15.33 10.40
C ILE A 18 24.88 -15.39 9.78
N PRO A 19 25.57 -16.55 9.81
CA PRO A 19 26.91 -16.70 9.24
C PRO A 19 26.93 -16.44 7.73
N ALA A 20 28.12 -16.10 7.20
CA ALA A 20 28.34 -15.97 5.74
C ALA A 20 28.05 -17.29 4.99
N GLY A 21 27.81 -17.20 3.69
CA GLY A 21 27.57 -18.33 2.78
C GLY A 21 26.12 -18.79 2.68
N TYR A 22 25.22 -18.28 3.52
CA TYR A 22 23.80 -18.62 3.43
C TYR A 22 23.05 -17.66 2.47
N ARG A 23 22.53 -18.20 1.38
CA ARG A 23 21.74 -17.45 0.38
C ARG A 23 20.24 -17.44 0.67
N TYR A 24 19.75 -18.33 1.51
CA TYR A 24 18.35 -18.46 1.85
C TYR A 24 18.15 -18.59 3.37
N ILE A 25 17.34 -17.70 3.91
CA ILE A 25 16.86 -17.83 5.29
C ILE A 25 15.57 -18.67 5.22
N GLY A 26 15.58 -19.80 5.90
CA GLY A 26 14.50 -20.78 5.83
C GLY A 26 13.17 -20.28 6.38
N ASP A 27 12.10 -20.92 5.95
CA ASP A 27 10.75 -20.64 6.43
C ASP A 27 10.70 -20.85 7.96
N LYS A 28 10.04 -19.91 8.66
CA LYS A 28 9.85 -19.94 10.12
C LYS A 28 11.16 -20.01 10.94
N CYS A 29 12.28 -19.61 10.36
CA CYS A 29 13.62 -19.77 10.99
C CYS A 29 13.68 -19.16 12.40
N PHE A 30 13.09 -17.97 12.58
CA PHE A 30 13.03 -17.23 13.86
C PHE A 30 11.58 -16.93 14.29
N LEU A 31 10.61 -17.70 13.83
CA LEU A 31 9.19 -17.47 14.13
C LEU A 31 8.97 -17.32 15.64
N ASN A 32 8.36 -16.19 16.03
CA ASN A 32 8.03 -15.82 17.40
C ASN A 32 9.24 -15.84 18.37
N ASN A 33 10.44 -15.64 17.85
CA ASN A 33 11.64 -15.55 18.67
C ASN A 33 11.82 -14.14 19.25
N GLY A 34 11.22 -13.90 20.41
CA GLY A 34 11.29 -12.60 21.11
C GLY A 34 12.70 -12.18 21.57
N LYS A 35 13.70 -13.07 21.46
CA LYS A 35 15.11 -12.74 21.76
C LYS A 35 15.85 -12.10 20.59
N VAL A 36 15.27 -12.13 19.37
CA VAL A 36 15.85 -11.51 18.18
C VAL A 36 15.47 -10.04 18.15
N HIS A 37 16.39 -9.18 18.58
CA HIS A 37 16.23 -7.73 18.60
C HIS A 37 16.91 -7.03 17.42
N GLU A 38 17.82 -7.71 16.76
CA GLU A 38 18.59 -7.28 15.60
C GLU A 38 18.88 -8.50 14.71
N VAL A 39 18.94 -8.30 13.42
CA VAL A 39 19.38 -9.32 12.47
C VAL A 39 20.56 -8.80 11.66
N VAL A 40 21.58 -9.63 11.50
CA VAL A 40 22.70 -9.41 10.59
C VAL A 40 22.61 -10.47 9.50
N LEU A 41 22.19 -10.02 8.31
CA LEU A 41 22.06 -10.89 7.15
C LEU A 41 23.42 -11.01 6.42
N PRO A 42 23.78 -12.19 5.90
CA PRO A 42 24.98 -12.35 5.09
C PRO A 42 24.82 -11.63 3.75
N GLN A 43 25.94 -11.14 3.17
CA GLN A 43 25.94 -10.42 1.90
C GLN A 43 25.43 -11.28 0.72
N GLU A 44 25.54 -12.59 0.85
CA GLU A 44 25.08 -13.56 -0.14
C GLU A 44 23.58 -13.84 -0.05
N CYS A 45 22.86 -13.30 0.93
CA CYS A 45 21.45 -13.55 1.12
C CYS A 45 20.64 -13.05 -0.08
N ARG A 46 19.82 -13.93 -0.64
CA ARG A 46 18.97 -13.66 -1.82
C ARG A 46 17.48 -13.78 -1.50
N ILE A 47 17.13 -14.62 -0.55
CA ILE A 47 15.72 -14.92 -0.23
C ILE A 47 15.53 -15.02 1.27
N ILE A 48 14.49 -14.35 1.78
CA ILE A 48 13.99 -14.49 3.15
C ILE A 48 12.69 -15.28 3.09
N GLY A 49 12.65 -16.42 3.77
CA GLY A 49 11.56 -17.39 3.74
C GLY A 49 10.26 -16.92 4.38
N LYS A 50 9.20 -17.72 4.23
CA LYS A 50 7.89 -17.46 4.83
C LYS A 50 8.00 -17.41 6.35
N GLN A 51 7.42 -16.35 6.96
CA GLN A 51 7.38 -16.20 8.42
C GLN A 51 8.79 -16.27 9.09
N ALA A 52 9.85 -16.01 8.32
CA ALA A 52 11.22 -16.24 8.82
C ALA A 52 11.54 -15.44 10.09
N PHE A 53 11.01 -14.24 10.20
CA PHE A 53 11.19 -13.31 11.33
C PHE A 53 9.85 -12.79 11.87
N GLU A 54 8.75 -13.50 11.65
CA GLU A 54 7.44 -13.12 12.18
C GLU A 54 7.45 -13.14 13.71
N GLY A 55 6.88 -12.11 14.34
CA GLY A 55 6.80 -12.00 15.80
C GLY A 55 8.13 -11.77 16.51
N CYS A 56 9.20 -11.37 15.79
CA CYS A 56 10.45 -10.93 16.38
C CYS A 56 10.30 -9.53 16.99
N GLN A 57 11.33 -9.08 17.73
CA GLN A 57 11.28 -7.81 18.46
C GLN A 57 12.36 -6.84 17.99
N PHE A 58 12.48 -6.64 16.66
CA PHE A 58 13.48 -5.77 16.07
C PHE A 58 13.40 -4.34 16.62
N GLN A 59 14.48 -3.88 17.23
CA GLN A 59 14.60 -2.52 17.75
C GLN A 59 15.27 -1.58 16.76
N LYS A 60 16.04 -2.12 15.83
CA LYS A 60 16.72 -1.39 14.76
C LYS A 60 16.12 -1.72 13.40
N ALA A 61 16.38 -0.89 12.40
CA ALA A 61 16.11 -1.23 11.01
C ALA A 61 16.91 -2.47 10.61
N VAL A 62 16.32 -3.27 9.71
CA VAL A 62 17.04 -4.40 9.11
C VAL A 62 17.84 -3.87 7.93
N ASP A 63 19.15 -4.12 7.94
CA ASP A 63 20.04 -3.80 6.82
C ASP A 63 20.00 -4.96 5.82
N PHE A 64 19.32 -4.75 4.71
CA PHE A 64 19.23 -5.73 3.63
C PHE A 64 20.46 -5.66 2.73
N PRO A 65 21.09 -6.81 2.40
CA PRO A 65 22.19 -6.82 1.46
C PRO A 65 21.74 -6.46 0.04
N GLU A 66 22.57 -5.75 -0.69
CA GLU A 66 22.38 -5.60 -2.12
C GLU A 66 22.49 -6.98 -2.78
N GLY A 67 21.46 -7.33 -3.57
CA GLY A 67 21.31 -8.67 -4.12
C GLY A 67 20.22 -9.51 -3.45
N LEU A 68 19.54 -9.01 -2.41
CA LEU A 68 18.30 -9.62 -1.90
C LEU A 68 17.21 -9.46 -2.95
N LEU A 69 16.65 -10.58 -3.41
CA LEU A 69 15.66 -10.62 -4.50
C LEU A 69 14.22 -10.78 -4.01
N GLU A 70 14.04 -11.50 -2.90
CA GLU A 70 12.71 -11.88 -2.44
C GLU A 70 12.58 -11.90 -0.92
N ILE A 71 11.51 -11.29 -0.44
CA ILE A 71 11.00 -11.43 0.93
C ILE A 71 9.65 -12.12 0.83
N LYS A 72 9.51 -13.32 1.39
CA LYS A 72 8.31 -14.13 1.24
C LYS A 72 7.18 -13.74 2.21
N LYS A 73 6.02 -14.39 2.04
CA LYS A 73 4.80 -14.14 2.83
C LYS A 73 5.08 -14.09 4.33
N ARG A 74 4.56 -13.04 5.00
CA ARG A 74 4.64 -12.80 6.46
C ARG A 74 6.05 -12.78 7.03
N ALA A 75 7.09 -12.60 6.22
CA ALA A 75 8.48 -12.76 6.67
C ALA A 75 8.85 -11.88 7.86
N PHE A 76 8.28 -10.69 7.97
CA PHE A 76 8.48 -9.73 9.08
C PHE A 76 7.17 -9.28 9.71
N ALA A 77 6.07 -10.04 9.57
CA ALA A 77 4.79 -9.69 10.20
C ALA A 77 4.93 -9.61 11.73
N GLU A 78 4.06 -8.80 12.37
CA GLU A 78 3.97 -8.70 13.84
C GLU A 78 5.26 -8.25 14.55
N ASN A 79 6.13 -7.52 13.85
CA ASN A 79 7.31 -6.91 14.46
C ASN A 79 6.95 -5.55 15.07
N HIS A 80 6.41 -5.58 16.29
CA HIS A 80 5.81 -4.42 16.95
C HIS A 80 6.80 -3.35 17.43
N ARG A 81 8.12 -3.54 17.22
CA ARG A 81 9.15 -2.55 17.56
C ARG A 81 9.89 -2.00 16.34
N LEU A 82 9.65 -2.58 15.16
CA LEU A 82 10.28 -2.16 13.91
C LEU A 82 9.74 -0.79 13.48
N ARG A 83 10.62 0.21 13.33
CA ARG A 83 10.22 1.60 13.03
C ARG A 83 10.47 2.03 11.60
N LYS A 84 11.42 1.41 10.92
CA LYS A 84 11.87 1.81 9.58
C LYS A 84 12.30 0.59 8.77
N VAL A 85 11.93 0.62 7.50
CA VAL A 85 12.38 -0.35 6.49
C VAL A 85 12.90 0.41 5.27
N VAL A 86 14.09 0.05 4.81
CA VAL A 86 14.68 0.52 3.54
C VAL A 86 15.04 -0.71 2.74
N PHE A 87 14.41 -0.87 1.59
CA PHE A 87 14.66 -2.01 0.72
C PHE A 87 15.88 -1.77 -0.20
N PRO A 88 16.59 -2.83 -0.62
CA PRO A 88 17.68 -2.71 -1.60
C PRO A 88 17.13 -2.56 -3.02
N GLU A 89 17.95 -2.06 -3.94
CA GLU A 89 17.56 -1.89 -5.36
C GLU A 89 17.24 -3.23 -6.04
N SER A 90 17.92 -4.28 -5.60
CA SER A 90 17.76 -5.63 -6.16
C SER A 90 16.42 -6.29 -5.86
N LEU A 91 15.63 -5.77 -4.90
CA LEU A 91 14.38 -6.43 -4.49
C LEU A 91 13.38 -6.48 -5.66
N GLU A 92 12.98 -7.70 -6.01
CA GLU A 92 12.02 -7.98 -7.08
C GLU A 92 10.63 -8.35 -6.54
N ARG A 93 10.58 -9.09 -5.43
CA ARG A 93 9.33 -9.61 -4.86
C ARG A 93 9.24 -9.37 -3.36
N LEU A 94 8.14 -8.74 -2.98
CA LEU A 94 7.74 -8.55 -1.60
C LEU A 94 6.42 -9.31 -1.38
N GLY A 95 6.47 -10.38 -0.60
CA GLY A 95 5.36 -11.31 -0.43
C GLY A 95 4.19 -10.71 0.36
N ALA A 96 3.01 -11.28 0.15
CA ALA A 96 1.80 -10.89 0.85
C ALA A 96 2.01 -10.88 2.38
N GLN A 97 1.44 -9.86 3.05
CA GLN A 97 1.48 -9.72 4.51
C GLN A 97 2.90 -9.62 5.11
N ALA A 98 3.94 -9.32 4.29
CA ALA A 98 5.34 -9.39 4.74
C ALA A 98 5.63 -8.51 5.97
N TYR A 99 4.92 -7.39 6.14
CA TYR A 99 5.03 -6.48 7.29
C TYR A 99 3.67 -6.22 7.95
N GLN A 100 2.72 -7.14 7.81
CA GLN A 100 1.40 -7.01 8.44
C GLN A 100 1.55 -6.80 9.95
N GLU A 101 0.74 -5.89 10.51
CA GLU A 101 0.70 -5.58 11.96
C GLU A 101 2.03 -5.10 12.57
N CYS A 102 2.94 -4.54 11.76
CA CYS A 102 4.10 -3.81 12.28
C CYS A 102 3.65 -2.45 12.83
N ASN A 103 3.00 -2.46 14.01
CA ASN A 103 2.26 -1.31 14.55
C ASN A 103 3.12 -0.08 14.84
N THR A 104 4.43 -0.20 15.01
CA THR A 104 5.35 0.91 15.22
C THR A 104 6.08 1.37 13.97
N LEU A 105 5.86 0.70 12.83
CA LEU A 105 6.49 1.03 11.56
C LEU A 105 6.01 2.41 11.10
N ARG A 106 6.96 3.34 10.89
CA ARG A 106 6.70 4.71 10.49
C ARG A 106 7.16 5.03 9.07
N ILE A 107 8.25 4.40 8.64
CA ILE A 107 8.93 4.76 7.39
C ILE A 107 9.21 3.50 6.58
N VAL A 108 8.72 3.50 5.34
CA VAL A 108 9.01 2.49 4.33
C VAL A 108 9.59 3.19 3.10
N LYS A 109 10.77 2.78 2.67
CA LYS A 109 11.44 3.34 1.50
C LYS A 109 11.89 2.25 0.55
N PHE A 110 11.43 2.34 -0.68
CA PHE A 110 12.02 1.63 -1.81
C PHE A 110 12.96 2.59 -2.56
N PRO A 111 14.09 2.12 -3.08
CA PRO A 111 14.88 2.88 -4.03
C PRO A 111 14.07 3.14 -5.32
N ASN A 112 14.37 4.24 -6.00
CA ASN A 112 13.67 4.57 -7.26
C ASN A 112 13.83 3.46 -8.31
N ASN A 113 15.00 2.84 -8.37
CA ASN A 113 15.36 1.80 -9.34
C ASN A 113 14.93 0.39 -8.93
N SER A 114 14.28 0.23 -7.78
CA SER A 114 13.79 -1.08 -7.32
C SER A 114 12.98 -1.78 -8.41
N ARG A 115 13.22 -3.08 -8.58
CA ARG A 115 12.52 -3.93 -9.54
C ARG A 115 11.16 -4.42 -9.06
N CYS A 116 10.78 -4.09 -7.82
CA CYS A 116 9.50 -4.45 -7.25
C CYS A 116 8.38 -3.65 -7.93
N MET A 117 7.59 -4.31 -8.77
CA MET A 117 6.50 -3.69 -9.53
C MET A 117 5.13 -3.84 -8.88
N VAL A 118 5.02 -4.70 -7.88
CA VAL A 118 3.77 -5.00 -7.19
C VAL A 118 3.93 -4.74 -5.70
N ILE A 119 3.04 -3.94 -5.15
CA ILE A 119 2.87 -3.78 -3.70
C ILE A 119 1.83 -4.80 -3.27
N SER A 120 2.32 -5.91 -2.74
CA SER A 120 1.54 -7.14 -2.57
C SER A 120 0.42 -7.05 -1.54
N GLU A 121 -0.49 -8.02 -1.61
CA GLU A 121 -1.67 -8.13 -0.75
C GLU A 121 -1.30 -7.98 0.74
N ALA A 122 -2.00 -7.05 1.41
CA ALA A 122 -1.91 -6.81 2.85
C ALA A 122 -0.48 -6.61 3.37
N VAL A 123 0.47 -6.19 2.50
CA VAL A 123 1.90 -6.15 2.86
C VAL A 123 2.18 -5.24 4.04
N PHE A 124 1.46 -4.12 4.18
CA PHE A 124 1.54 -3.18 5.31
C PHE A 124 0.19 -3.04 6.03
N ASP A 125 -0.69 -4.06 5.93
CA ASP A 125 -1.97 -4.07 6.64
C ASP A 125 -1.75 -3.84 8.13
N SER A 126 -2.53 -2.93 8.68
CA SER A 126 -2.50 -2.55 10.11
C SER A 126 -1.15 -2.00 10.60
N CYS A 127 -0.31 -1.45 9.71
CA CYS A 127 0.81 -0.60 10.11
C CYS A 127 0.28 0.78 10.55
N VAL A 128 -0.38 0.82 11.70
CA VAL A 128 -1.21 1.97 12.13
C VAL A 128 -0.45 3.28 12.28
N ASN A 129 0.85 3.24 12.54
CA ASN A 129 1.73 4.41 12.70
C ASN A 129 2.54 4.75 11.43
N LEU A 130 2.25 4.10 10.29
CA LEU A 130 2.96 4.35 9.03
C LEU A 130 2.62 5.75 8.51
N THR A 131 3.65 6.61 8.42
CA THR A 131 3.49 8.01 7.98
C THR A 131 4.12 8.28 6.62
N THR A 132 5.21 7.57 6.30
CA THR A 132 6.01 7.84 5.10
C THR A 132 6.21 6.58 4.29
N VAL A 133 5.74 6.61 3.05
CA VAL A 133 5.96 5.54 2.07
C VAL A 133 6.54 6.13 0.80
N ARG A 134 7.70 5.62 0.37
CA ARG A 134 8.27 5.92 -0.94
C ARG A 134 8.22 4.67 -1.79
N LEU A 135 7.38 4.69 -2.83
CA LEU A 135 7.20 3.58 -3.77
C LEU A 135 8.26 3.58 -4.89
N PRO A 136 8.57 2.41 -5.49
CA PRO A 136 9.40 2.33 -6.68
C PRO A 136 8.72 3.02 -7.87
N PHE A 137 9.49 3.66 -8.77
CA PHE A 137 8.93 4.28 -9.98
C PHE A 137 8.22 3.30 -10.92
N ARG A 138 8.56 2.01 -10.85
CA ARG A 138 8.00 0.96 -11.70
C ARG A 138 6.78 0.28 -11.11
N THR A 139 6.26 0.72 -9.97
CA THR A 139 5.05 0.16 -9.36
C THR A 139 3.90 0.22 -10.35
N GLN A 140 3.29 -0.92 -10.64
CA GLN A 140 2.15 -1.05 -11.55
C GLN A 140 0.85 -1.39 -10.83
N VAL A 141 0.96 -2.17 -9.76
CA VAL A 141 -0.20 -2.68 -9.02
C VAL A 141 0.01 -2.46 -7.52
N ILE A 142 -1.01 -1.93 -6.88
CA ILE A 142 -1.15 -1.91 -5.42
C ILE A 142 -2.27 -2.89 -5.12
N GLU A 143 -1.93 -4.05 -4.60
CA GLU A 143 -2.88 -5.15 -4.40
C GLU A 143 -3.83 -4.89 -3.22
N ARG A 144 -4.78 -5.81 -3.05
CA ARG A 144 -5.79 -5.80 -2.00
C ARG A 144 -5.17 -5.57 -0.63
N ARG A 145 -5.74 -4.61 0.15
CA ARG A 145 -5.33 -4.28 1.53
C ARG A 145 -3.87 -3.86 1.71
N ALA A 146 -3.14 -3.51 0.67
CA ALA A 146 -1.70 -3.22 0.77
C ALA A 146 -1.36 -2.22 1.90
N PHE A 147 -2.21 -1.21 2.12
CA PHE A 147 -2.10 -0.19 3.19
C PHE A 147 -3.37 -0.12 4.06
N TYR A 148 -4.07 -1.24 4.21
CA TYR A 148 -5.29 -1.30 5.02
C TYR A 148 -5.04 -0.83 6.45
N ARG A 149 -5.84 0.13 6.93
CA ARG A 149 -5.73 0.72 8.28
C ARG A 149 -4.37 1.36 8.62
N CYS A 150 -3.63 1.86 7.65
CA CYS A 150 -2.49 2.74 7.89
C CYS A 150 -3.00 4.14 8.33
N LYS A 151 -3.41 4.25 9.58
CA LYS A 151 -4.21 5.37 10.12
C LYS A 151 -3.46 6.71 10.15
N GLU A 152 -2.14 6.69 10.07
CA GLU A 152 -1.29 7.89 10.05
C GLU A 152 -0.74 8.22 8.65
N LEU A 153 -1.11 7.45 7.61
CA LEU A 153 -0.69 7.69 6.24
C LEU A 153 -1.52 8.81 5.62
N ARG A 154 -0.96 10.03 5.59
CA ARG A 154 -1.64 11.26 5.14
C ARG A 154 -1.47 11.55 3.66
N GLU A 155 -0.35 11.11 3.10
CA GLU A 155 -0.06 11.25 1.68
C GLU A 155 0.80 10.10 1.16
N ILE A 156 0.69 9.82 -0.11
CA ILE A 156 1.52 8.87 -0.82
C ILE A 156 1.65 9.32 -2.28
N ASN A 157 2.89 9.41 -2.77
CA ASN A 157 3.13 9.68 -4.17
C ASN A 157 2.97 8.40 -4.97
N LEU A 158 1.88 8.29 -5.72
CA LEU A 158 1.61 7.16 -6.60
C LEU A 158 2.36 7.35 -7.92
N PRO A 159 3.26 6.41 -8.29
CA PRO A 159 3.99 6.50 -9.56
C PRO A 159 3.05 6.52 -10.77
N VAL A 160 3.44 7.25 -11.82
CA VAL A 160 2.65 7.33 -13.07
C VAL A 160 2.43 5.99 -13.76
N THR A 161 3.22 4.99 -13.40
CA THR A 161 3.12 3.61 -13.91
C THR A 161 2.02 2.78 -13.26
N VAL A 162 1.42 3.25 -12.15
CA VAL A 162 0.35 2.52 -11.46
C VAL A 162 -0.89 2.47 -12.33
N ARG A 163 -1.36 1.25 -12.55
CA ARG A 163 -2.54 0.94 -13.38
C ARG A 163 -3.71 0.41 -12.58
N GLU A 164 -3.43 -0.13 -11.39
CA GLU A 164 -4.44 -0.75 -10.56
C GLU A 164 -4.20 -0.44 -9.07
N ILE A 165 -5.28 -0.03 -8.41
CA ILE A 165 -5.39 0.08 -6.96
C ILE A 165 -6.47 -0.91 -6.54
N GLY A 166 -6.06 -1.95 -5.83
CA GLY A 166 -6.89 -3.08 -5.44
C GLY A 166 -7.93 -2.78 -4.38
N GLU A 167 -8.75 -3.79 -4.10
CA GLU A 167 -9.78 -3.77 -3.07
C GLU A 167 -9.20 -3.39 -1.70
N GLU A 168 -9.84 -2.43 -1.00
CA GLU A 168 -9.46 -1.97 0.34
C GLU A 168 -7.99 -1.50 0.47
N ALA A 169 -7.30 -1.18 -0.65
CA ALA A 169 -5.86 -0.91 -0.63
C ALA A 169 -5.46 0.21 0.35
N PHE A 170 -6.26 1.26 0.47
CA PHE A 170 -6.08 2.39 1.40
C PHE A 170 -7.25 2.57 2.37
N TYR A 171 -7.95 1.48 2.68
CA TYR A 171 -9.07 1.50 3.61
C TYR A 171 -8.67 2.09 4.96
N PHE A 172 -9.38 3.14 5.40
CA PHE A 172 -9.16 3.81 6.69
C PHE A 172 -7.76 4.45 6.84
N CYS A 173 -7.19 4.98 5.76
CA CYS A 173 -6.00 5.83 5.80
C CYS A 173 -6.36 7.29 6.09
N ALA A 174 -5.40 8.06 6.61
CA ALA A 174 -5.57 9.48 6.93
C ALA A 174 -5.32 10.41 5.72
N MET A 175 -5.51 9.93 4.50
CA MET A 175 -5.21 10.66 3.25
C MET A 175 -5.83 12.06 3.26
N GLU A 176 -4.98 13.09 3.11
CA GLU A 176 -5.41 14.51 3.00
C GLU A 176 -5.42 14.97 1.54
N LYS A 177 -4.44 14.49 0.76
CA LYS A 177 -4.33 14.70 -0.69
C LYS A 177 -4.23 13.38 -1.40
N LEU A 178 -4.83 13.28 -2.57
CA LEU A 178 -4.77 12.11 -3.41
C LEU A 178 -4.67 12.55 -4.87
N GLU A 179 -3.49 12.36 -5.45
CA GLU A 179 -3.25 12.54 -6.86
C GLU A 179 -3.23 11.16 -7.53
N LEU A 180 -4.29 10.84 -8.26
CA LEU A 180 -4.40 9.57 -8.98
C LEU A 180 -3.55 9.59 -10.25
N PRO A 181 -2.79 8.51 -10.54
CA PRO A 181 -1.89 8.47 -11.69
C PRO A 181 -2.66 8.54 -13.02
N PRO A 182 -2.11 9.23 -14.05
CA PRO A 182 -2.80 9.44 -15.33
C PRO A 182 -3.02 8.13 -16.13
N ASN A 183 -2.33 7.04 -15.76
CA ASN A 183 -2.47 5.74 -16.41
C ASN A 183 -3.34 4.74 -15.62
N LEU A 184 -3.94 5.18 -14.51
CA LEU A 184 -4.75 4.32 -13.65
C LEU A 184 -5.97 3.81 -14.41
N LYS A 185 -6.21 2.48 -14.36
CA LYS A 185 -7.33 1.82 -15.04
C LYS A 185 -8.41 1.35 -14.08
N VAL A 186 -8.00 0.91 -12.89
CA VAL A 186 -8.91 0.29 -11.92
C VAL A 186 -8.72 0.90 -10.55
N ILE A 187 -9.83 1.32 -9.96
CA ILE A 187 -9.98 1.63 -8.54
C ILE A 187 -10.88 0.54 -7.95
N GLY A 188 -10.34 -0.28 -7.08
CA GLY A 188 -11.00 -1.43 -6.49
C GLY A 188 -12.13 -1.07 -5.52
N GLU A 189 -12.90 -2.09 -5.12
CA GLU A 189 -13.95 -1.94 -4.11
C GLU A 189 -13.36 -1.41 -2.80
N SER A 190 -14.02 -0.41 -2.21
CA SER A 190 -13.60 0.20 -0.94
C SER A 190 -12.15 0.70 -0.90
N ALA A 191 -11.51 0.94 -2.07
CA ALA A 191 -10.07 1.25 -2.14
C ALA A 191 -9.65 2.41 -1.24
N PHE A 192 -10.47 3.44 -1.11
CA PHE A 192 -10.26 4.61 -0.23
C PHE A 192 -11.39 4.78 0.80
N PHE A 193 -12.04 3.67 1.16
CA PHE A 193 -13.15 3.72 2.13
C PHE A 193 -12.70 4.33 3.46
N ARG A 194 -13.49 5.30 3.96
CA ARG A 194 -13.19 6.03 5.21
C ARG A 194 -11.85 6.77 5.26
N CYS A 195 -11.32 7.21 4.12
CA CYS A 195 -10.25 8.22 4.09
C CYS A 195 -10.84 9.59 4.47
N LYS A 196 -11.04 9.82 5.78
CA LYS A 196 -11.89 10.90 6.32
C LYS A 196 -11.35 12.31 6.09
N HIS A 197 -10.10 12.45 5.66
CA HIS A 197 -9.45 13.75 5.50
C HIS A 197 -9.40 14.22 4.04
N LEU A 198 -9.73 13.36 3.07
CA LEU A 198 -9.85 13.76 1.66
C LEU A 198 -10.94 14.81 1.49
N ARG A 199 -10.65 15.87 0.73
CA ARG A 199 -11.59 16.96 0.42
C ARG A 199 -12.04 16.94 -1.03
N GLU A 200 -11.11 16.75 -1.94
CA GLU A 200 -11.34 16.76 -3.38
C GLU A 200 -10.54 15.63 -4.02
N VAL A 201 -11.15 14.98 -5.01
CA VAL A 201 -10.48 13.95 -5.82
C VAL A 201 -10.90 14.14 -7.27
N TYR A 202 -9.90 14.10 -8.16
CA TYR A 202 -10.09 14.04 -9.60
C TYR A 202 -9.82 12.61 -10.10
N ILE A 203 -10.76 12.05 -10.87
CA ILE A 203 -10.62 10.72 -11.48
C ILE A 203 -10.07 10.89 -12.91
N PRO A 204 -8.84 10.39 -13.19
CA PRO A 204 -8.25 10.48 -14.51
C PRO A 204 -9.09 9.81 -15.60
N GLU A 205 -9.06 10.35 -16.82
CA GLU A 205 -9.81 9.82 -17.97
C GLU A 205 -9.45 8.37 -18.34
N SER A 206 -8.28 7.93 -17.90
CA SER A 206 -7.80 6.57 -18.09
C SER A 206 -8.56 5.52 -17.27
N VAL A 207 -9.26 5.93 -16.19
CA VAL A 207 -9.96 5.02 -15.27
C VAL A 207 -11.19 4.44 -15.95
N LYS A 208 -11.23 3.12 -16.03
CA LYS A 208 -12.33 2.37 -16.66
C LYS A 208 -13.27 1.74 -15.64
N LYS A 209 -12.76 1.45 -14.45
CA LYS A 209 -13.54 0.80 -13.41
C LYS A 209 -13.34 1.50 -12.06
N ILE A 210 -14.47 1.82 -11.41
CA ILE A 210 -14.54 2.33 -10.04
C ILE A 210 -15.39 1.33 -9.25
N GLY A 211 -14.79 0.69 -8.28
CA GLY A 211 -15.45 -0.33 -7.46
C GLY A 211 -16.47 0.26 -6.48
N ARG A 212 -17.36 -0.61 -5.99
CA ARG A 212 -18.34 -0.28 -4.95
C ARG A 212 -17.64 0.39 -3.76
N TRP A 213 -18.26 1.45 -3.21
CA TRP A 213 -17.78 2.15 -2.02
C TRP A 213 -16.37 2.73 -2.11
N ALA A 214 -15.82 2.92 -3.30
CA ALA A 214 -14.42 3.32 -3.48
C ALA A 214 -13.99 4.51 -2.61
N PHE A 215 -14.83 5.54 -2.45
CA PHE A 215 -14.61 6.73 -1.61
C PHE A 215 -15.73 6.90 -0.55
N HIS A 216 -16.53 5.87 -0.31
CA HIS A 216 -17.60 5.96 0.68
C HIS A 216 -17.02 6.08 2.10
N GLY A 217 -17.69 6.81 2.98
CA GLY A 217 -17.20 7.07 4.33
C GLY A 217 -16.08 8.13 4.42
N CYS A 218 -15.68 8.74 3.31
CA CYS A 218 -14.82 9.93 3.28
C CYS A 218 -15.65 11.15 3.69
N SER A 219 -15.77 11.38 5.01
CA SER A 219 -16.73 12.32 5.56
C SER A 219 -16.47 13.79 5.24
N ARG A 220 -15.24 14.13 4.83
CA ARG A 220 -14.84 15.48 4.40
C ARG A 220 -14.73 15.62 2.89
N LEU A 221 -15.05 14.58 2.12
CA LEU A 221 -15.01 14.66 0.67
C LEU A 221 -16.17 15.53 0.18
N GLU A 222 -15.83 16.71 -0.29
CA GLU A 222 -16.77 17.71 -0.79
C GLU A 222 -17.04 17.53 -2.27
N ARG A 223 -16.00 17.14 -3.05
CA ARG A 223 -16.06 17.05 -4.52
C ARG A 223 -15.33 15.80 -5.02
N LEU A 224 -16.02 15.06 -5.90
CA LEU A 224 -15.41 14.01 -6.73
C LEU A 224 -15.67 14.35 -8.20
N GLU A 225 -14.59 14.59 -8.95
CA GLU A 225 -14.67 14.98 -10.35
C GLU A 225 -14.42 13.81 -11.29
N ILE A 226 -15.38 13.51 -12.18
CA ILE A 226 -15.32 12.45 -13.19
C ILE A 226 -15.83 13.02 -14.51
N LEU A 227 -14.91 13.44 -15.39
CA LEU A 227 -15.25 14.12 -16.65
C LEU A 227 -15.28 13.20 -17.87
N HIS A 228 -15.26 11.91 -17.68
CA HIS A 228 -15.35 10.88 -18.72
C HIS A 228 -16.38 9.83 -18.29
N ASP A 229 -16.66 8.87 -19.17
CA ASP A 229 -17.58 7.77 -18.89
C ASP A 229 -16.82 6.47 -18.62
N PRO A 230 -16.60 6.09 -17.34
CA PRO A 230 -16.02 4.79 -17.01
C PRO A 230 -16.89 3.63 -17.55
N ASP A 231 -16.24 2.52 -17.87
CA ASP A 231 -16.95 1.31 -18.31
C ASP A 231 -17.86 0.77 -17.19
N GLU A 232 -17.38 0.86 -15.93
CA GLU A 232 -18.09 0.35 -14.74
C GLU A 232 -17.96 1.34 -13.57
N ILE A 233 -19.09 1.69 -12.96
CA ILE A 233 -19.18 2.45 -11.71
C ILE A 233 -19.98 1.62 -10.72
N GLY A 234 -19.34 1.16 -9.66
CA GLY A 234 -19.97 0.38 -8.60
C GLY A 234 -20.92 1.21 -7.74
N PRO A 235 -21.84 0.58 -6.98
CA PRO A 235 -22.79 1.28 -6.15
C PRO A 235 -22.12 2.06 -5.02
N TRP A 236 -22.70 3.24 -4.71
CA TRP A 236 -22.37 4.06 -3.54
C TRP A 236 -20.88 4.45 -3.45
N ILE A 237 -20.28 4.88 -4.56
CA ILE A 237 -18.84 5.25 -4.57
C ILE A 237 -18.51 6.40 -3.62
N ILE A 238 -19.46 7.26 -3.24
CA ILE A 238 -19.32 8.39 -2.33
C ILE A 238 -20.44 8.45 -1.31
N ASN A 239 -20.35 9.38 -0.35
CA ASN A 239 -21.47 9.77 0.53
C ASN A 239 -22.40 10.75 -0.17
N LYS A 240 -23.66 10.85 0.29
CA LYS A 240 -24.64 11.86 -0.22
C LYS A 240 -24.24 13.32 0.05
N SER A 241 -23.33 13.56 0.98
CA SER A 241 -22.80 14.91 1.27
C SER A 241 -21.78 15.39 0.24
N CYS A 242 -21.21 14.48 -0.56
CA CYS A 242 -20.24 14.81 -1.61
C CYS A 242 -20.96 15.18 -2.90
N THR A 243 -20.41 16.15 -3.62
CA THR A 243 -20.87 16.57 -4.95
C THR A 243 -20.10 15.85 -6.03
N LEU A 244 -20.77 15.19 -6.96
CA LEU A 244 -20.18 14.67 -8.20
C LEU A 244 -20.07 15.82 -9.21
N VAL A 245 -18.87 16.03 -9.76
CA VAL A 245 -18.68 16.96 -10.88
C VAL A 245 -18.54 16.13 -12.14
N CYS A 246 -19.40 16.34 -13.11
CA CYS A 246 -19.47 15.55 -14.33
C CYS A 246 -19.94 16.38 -15.54
N ARG A 247 -20.02 15.72 -16.71
CA ARG A 247 -20.65 16.28 -17.91
C ARG A 247 -22.14 15.99 -17.91
N LYS A 248 -22.95 16.97 -18.29
CA LYS A 248 -24.41 16.81 -18.41
C LYS A 248 -24.75 15.72 -19.43
N GLY A 249 -25.64 14.79 -19.05
CA GLY A 249 -26.05 13.67 -19.89
C GLY A 249 -25.05 12.51 -19.97
N SER A 250 -23.91 12.57 -19.26
CA SER A 250 -22.93 11.48 -19.17
C SER A 250 -23.46 10.27 -18.39
N LYS A 251 -22.76 9.12 -18.46
CA LYS A 251 -23.04 7.98 -17.57
C LYS A 251 -22.95 8.37 -16.10
N VAL A 252 -22.01 9.25 -15.75
CA VAL A 252 -21.82 9.73 -14.38
C VAL A 252 -23.01 10.56 -13.91
N ASP A 253 -23.59 11.39 -14.80
CA ASP A 253 -24.82 12.15 -14.50
C ASP A 253 -26.02 11.20 -14.25
N HIS A 254 -26.20 10.19 -15.08
CA HIS A 254 -27.25 9.18 -14.90
C HIS A 254 -27.06 8.42 -13.58
N TYR A 255 -25.81 8.00 -13.28
CA TYR A 255 -25.45 7.38 -12.03
C TYR A 255 -25.75 8.28 -10.83
N ALA A 256 -25.41 9.59 -10.89
CA ALA A 256 -25.71 10.54 -9.83
C ALA A 256 -27.21 10.64 -9.54
N LYS A 257 -28.04 10.69 -10.60
CA LYS A 257 -29.52 10.73 -10.49
C LYS A 257 -30.07 9.44 -9.91
N GLU A 258 -29.60 8.28 -10.35
CA GLU A 258 -30.01 6.95 -9.86
C GLU A 258 -29.79 6.81 -8.35
N TYR A 259 -28.62 7.22 -7.84
CA TYR A 259 -28.28 7.10 -6.42
C TYR A 259 -28.66 8.34 -5.59
N GLY A 260 -29.19 9.39 -6.21
CA GLY A 260 -29.61 10.64 -5.55
C GLY A 260 -28.42 11.42 -4.99
N PHE A 261 -27.29 11.47 -5.71
CA PHE A 261 -26.15 12.31 -5.38
C PHE A 261 -26.35 13.73 -5.90
N LYS A 262 -25.74 14.70 -5.20
CA LYS A 262 -25.62 16.07 -5.72
C LYS A 262 -24.71 16.05 -6.95
N CYS A 263 -25.08 16.78 -8.01
CA CYS A 263 -24.31 16.89 -9.22
C CYS A 263 -24.07 18.36 -9.57
N GLU A 264 -22.85 18.68 -10.01
CA GLU A 264 -22.50 19.93 -10.66
C GLU A 264 -21.98 19.60 -12.05
N TYR A 265 -22.35 20.43 -13.04
CA TYR A 265 -21.93 20.23 -14.42
C TYR A 265 -20.75 21.12 -14.77
N VAL A 266 -19.72 20.55 -15.37
CA VAL A 266 -18.50 21.28 -15.73
C VAL A 266 -18.80 22.41 -16.72
N GLU A 267 -19.77 22.24 -17.60
CA GLU A 267 -20.22 23.24 -18.59
C GLU A 267 -20.70 24.51 -17.89
N GLU A 268 -21.59 24.38 -16.89
CA GLU A 268 -22.13 25.49 -16.12
C GLU A 268 -21.08 26.22 -15.25
N MET A 269 -20.04 25.50 -14.86
CA MET A 269 -18.93 26.08 -14.08
C MET A 269 -18.01 26.94 -14.96
N MET A 270 -17.83 26.58 -16.25
CA MET A 270 -17.06 27.36 -17.21
C MET A 270 -17.78 28.66 -17.55
N GLU A 271 -19.08 28.62 -17.81
CA GLU A 271 -19.91 29.81 -18.09
C GLU A 271 -19.86 30.83 -16.92
N ARG A 272 -19.84 30.38 -15.67
CA ARG A 272 -19.74 31.28 -14.50
C ARG A 272 -18.39 31.94 -14.30
N LYS A 273 -17.33 31.46 -14.95
CA LYS A 273 -15.98 32.04 -14.87
C LYS A 273 -15.71 33.05 -15.98
N GLU A 274 -16.49 33.00 -17.05
CA GLU A 274 -16.37 33.89 -18.21
C GLU A 274 -17.32 35.11 -18.17
N GLY A 275 -18.28 35.12 -17.25
CA GLY A 275 -19.20 36.25 -16.99
C GLY A 275 -18.86 36.94 -15.68
#